data_ddf5b38262b72305e8eac42bad875d5f
#
_entry.id   ddf5b38262b72305e8eac42bad875d5f
#
_cell.length_a   1.000
_cell.length_b   1.000
_cell.length_c   1.000
_cell.angle_alpha   90.00
_cell.angle_beta   90.00
_cell.angle_gamma   90.00
#
_symmetry.space_group_name_H-M   'P 1'
#
loop_
_entity.id
_entity.type
_entity.pdbx_description
1 polymer ?
#
loop_
_entity_poly.entity_id
_entity_poly.type
_entity_poly.pdbx_seq_one_letter_code
_entity_poly.pdbx_strand_id
1 'polypeptide(L)'
;MGELDHPDSSVINLKNVSHNIKECGWDGNDVVGVVEILPTPSGNILKELLKAGIRLGISSRGMGSVENIGEGKVKVGEDFELLGWDFVSNPSTQGAFMETLNESVQKKVRTQIGTDVCGEWCKTHHLIREIITELN
;
A
#
# COMPACT_ATOMS: atom_id res chain seq x y z
N MET A 1 -0.90 -6.15 7.52
CA MET A 1 0.29 -5.40 7.97
C MET A 1 1.34 -5.41 6.88
N GLY A 2 2.24 -4.43 6.87
CA GLY A 2 3.31 -4.33 5.87
C GLY A 2 4.64 -3.90 6.48
N GLU A 3 5.67 -4.00 5.68
CA GLU A 3 7.04 -3.75 6.08
C GLU A 3 7.53 -2.37 5.60
N LEU A 4 8.57 -1.88 6.24
CA LEU A 4 9.36 -0.78 5.72
C LEU A 4 10.44 -1.39 4.83
N ASP A 5 10.45 -0.94 3.58
CA ASP A 5 11.18 -1.52 2.46
C ASP A 5 10.59 -2.85 1.94
N HIS A 6 10.90 -3.17 0.69
CA HIS A 6 10.31 -4.33 -0.02
C HIS A 6 11.26 -5.53 0.08
N PRO A 7 10.93 -6.55 0.88
CA PRO A 7 11.81 -7.71 1.01
C PRO A 7 11.67 -8.65 -0.20
N ASP A 8 12.71 -9.42 -0.48
CA ASP A 8 12.69 -10.49 -1.49
C ASP A 8 11.94 -11.75 -1.01
N SER A 9 11.27 -11.67 0.12
CA SER A 9 10.60 -12.80 0.78
C SER A 9 9.08 -12.70 0.67
N SER A 10 8.42 -13.84 0.47
CA SER A 10 6.96 -13.96 0.57
C SER A 10 6.46 -13.93 2.03
N VAL A 11 7.34 -14.17 3.00
CA VAL A 11 7.01 -14.17 4.43
C VAL A 11 7.29 -12.82 5.03
N ILE A 12 6.31 -12.27 5.75
CA ILE A 12 6.45 -10.99 6.46
C ILE A 12 7.44 -11.14 7.61
N ASN A 13 8.48 -10.30 7.60
CA ASN A 13 9.43 -10.21 8.69
C ASN A 13 8.90 -9.26 9.76
N LEU A 14 8.48 -9.79 10.89
CA LEU A 14 7.89 -9.01 11.98
C LEU A 14 8.82 -7.92 12.55
N LYS A 15 10.13 -8.05 12.37
CA LYS A 15 11.10 -7.00 12.78
C LYS A 15 11.00 -5.74 11.91
N ASN A 16 10.56 -5.91 10.65
CA ASN A 16 10.45 -4.82 9.68
C ASN A 16 9.02 -4.26 9.58
N VAL A 17 8.07 -4.85 10.30
CA VAL A 17 6.69 -4.35 10.28
C VAL A 17 6.64 -2.92 10.78
N SER A 18 6.11 -2.04 9.95
CA SER A 18 6.02 -0.60 10.19
C SER A 18 4.60 -0.08 10.29
N HIS A 19 3.64 -0.79 9.71
CA HIS A 19 2.27 -0.29 9.57
C HIS A 19 1.23 -1.39 9.45
N ASN A 20 -0.03 -1.00 9.58
CA ASN A 20 -1.19 -1.83 9.34
C ASN A 20 -2.17 -1.12 8.41
N ILE A 21 -2.76 -1.86 7.46
CA ILE A 21 -3.83 -1.36 6.61
C ILE A 21 -5.14 -1.43 7.42
N LYS A 22 -5.76 -0.29 7.64
CA LYS A 22 -7.02 -0.18 8.40
C LYS A 22 -8.23 -0.29 7.49
N GLU A 23 -8.16 0.36 6.34
CA GLU A 23 -9.22 0.41 5.34
C GLU A 23 -8.59 0.28 3.96
N CYS A 24 -9.24 -0.41 3.05
CA CYS A 24 -8.80 -0.56 1.67
C CYS A 24 -10.03 -0.76 0.78
N GLY A 25 -10.06 -0.11 -0.36
CA GLY A 25 -11.17 -0.21 -1.31
C GLY A 25 -10.82 0.31 -2.69
N TRP A 26 -11.78 0.26 -3.58
CA TRP A 26 -11.64 0.75 -4.95
C TRP A 26 -12.20 2.17 -5.09
N ASP A 27 -11.46 3.00 -5.81
CA ASP A 27 -11.92 4.29 -6.32
C ASP A 27 -11.72 4.29 -7.85
N GLY A 28 -12.76 3.96 -8.58
CA GLY A 28 -12.64 3.71 -10.02
C GLY A 28 -11.71 2.52 -10.33
N ASN A 29 -10.56 2.80 -10.92
CA ASN A 29 -9.53 1.80 -11.24
C ASN A 29 -8.36 1.82 -10.23
N ASP A 30 -8.42 2.68 -9.24
CA ASP A 30 -7.37 2.84 -8.23
C ASP A 30 -7.74 2.10 -6.94
N VAL A 31 -6.76 1.55 -6.26
CA VAL A 31 -6.92 1.05 -4.89
C VAL A 31 -6.49 2.15 -3.93
N VAL A 32 -7.40 2.51 -3.03
CA VAL A 32 -7.17 3.53 -2.00
C VAL A 32 -7.35 2.94 -0.61
N GLY A 33 -6.71 3.51 0.40
CA GLY A 33 -6.85 2.98 1.74
C GLY A 33 -6.29 3.89 2.83
N VAL A 34 -6.50 3.47 4.07
CA VAL A 34 -6.00 4.12 5.27
C VAL A 34 -4.97 3.23 5.96
N VAL A 35 -3.82 3.80 6.26
CA VAL A 35 -2.70 3.11 6.89
C VAL A 35 -2.46 3.68 8.29
N GLU A 36 -2.33 2.80 9.26
CA GLU A 36 -1.91 3.13 10.62
C GLU A 36 -0.44 2.79 10.80
N ILE A 37 0.37 3.78 11.17
CA ILE A 37 1.78 3.53 11.52
C ILE A 37 1.83 2.91 12.91
N LEU A 38 2.49 1.76 13.02
CA LEU A 38 2.61 1.03 14.27
C LEU A 38 3.81 1.54 15.10
N PRO A 39 3.74 1.49 16.44
CA PRO A 39 4.84 1.89 17.32
C PRO A 39 5.95 0.83 17.40
N THR A 40 6.35 0.30 16.24
CA THR A 40 7.48 -0.62 16.09
C THR A 40 8.77 0.17 15.77
N PRO A 41 9.96 -0.41 15.88
CA PRO A 41 11.19 0.25 15.45
C PRO A 41 11.10 0.77 14.00
N SER A 42 10.64 -0.06 13.07
CA SER A 42 10.46 0.33 11.66
C SER A 42 9.35 1.35 11.47
N GLY A 43 8.26 1.27 12.23
CA GLY A 43 7.20 2.28 12.22
C GLY A 43 7.66 3.63 12.76
N ASN A 44 8.51 3.66 13.77
CA ASN A 44 9.10 4.91 14.26
C ASN A 44 10.03 5.55 13.21
N ILE A 45 10.82 4.76 12.50
CA ILE A 45 11.63 5.26 11.37
C ILE A 45 10.72 5.85 10.29
N LEU A 46 9.70 5.12 9.88
CA LEU A 46 8.71 5.56 8.91
C LEU A 46 8.07 6.89 9.31
N LYS A 47 7.63 6.99 10.57
CA LYS A 47 7.02 8.21 11.12
C LYS A 47 7.95 9.42 11.04
N GLU A 48 9.22 9.26 11.42
CA GLU A 48 10.19 10.36 11.39
C GLU A 48 10.55 10.76 9.95
N LEU A 49 10.63 9.82 9.01
CA LEU A 49 10.83 10.13 7.60
C LEU A 49 9.67 10.98 7.04
N LEU A 50 8.43 10.58 7.32
CA LEU A 50 7.25 11.34 6.87
C LEU A 50 7.18 12.72 7.53
N LYS A 51 7.48 12.85 8.83
CA LYS A 51 7.57 14.16 9.50
C LYS A 51 8.65 15.06 8.92
N ALA A 52 9.76 14.49 8.48
CA ALA A 52 10.83 15.22 7.80
C ALA A 52 10.46 15.65 6.37
N GLY A 53 9.26 15.32 5.90
CA GLY A 53 8.79 15.64 4.56
C GLY A 53 9.35 14.72 3.47
N ILE A 54 9.93 13.59 3.86
CA ILE A 54 10.40 12.58 2.90
C ILE A 54 9.19 11.93 2.25
N ARG A 55 9.14 12.00 0.93
CA ARG A 55 8.07 11.41 0.13
C ARG A 55 8.30 9.92 -0.02
N LEU A 56 7.45 9.12 0.58
CA LEU A 56 7.46 7.67 0.49
C LEU A 56 6.24 7.17 -0.28
N GLY A 57 6.43 6.08 -0.99
CA GLY A 57 5.36 5.40 -1.70
C GLY A 57 4.96 4.10 -1.02
N ILE A 58 3.95 3.47 -1.60
CA ILE A 58 3.50 2.15 -1.21
C ILE A 58 3.52 1.23 -2.42
N SER A 59 3.89 -0.02 -2.21
CA SER A 59 3.94 -1.03 -3.24
C SER A 59 3.27 -2.32 -2.78
N SER A 60 2.48 -2.93 -3.67
CA SER A 60 1.90 -4.24 -3.41
C SER A 60 2.97 -5.32 -3.51
N ARG A 61 2.89 -6.28 -2.61
CA ARG A 61 3.67 -7.51 -2.64
C ARG A 61 2.73 -8.70 -2.79
N GLY A 62 3.01 -9.56 -3.76
CA GLY A 62 2.20 -10.73 -4.03
C GLY A 62 3.00 -11.82 -4.72
N MET A 63 2.38 -12.97 -4.85
CA MET A 63 2.87 -14.11 -5.62
C MET A 63 1.88 -14.45 -6.72
N GLY A 64 2.38 -14.94 -7.84
CA GLY A 64 1.55 -15.36 -8.97
C GLY A 64 2.40 -15.63 -10.18
N SER A 65 1.81 -16.24 -11.18
CA SER A 65 2.45 -16.44 -12.48
C SER A 65 2.57 -15.11 -13.23
N VAL A 66 3.56 -15.01 -14.08
CA VAL A 66 3.74 -13.86 -14.96
C VAL A 66 3.93 -14.36 -16.39
N GLU A 67 3.23 -13.71 -17.33
CA GLU A 67 3.38 -13.97 -18.76
C GLU A 67 4.14 -12.81 -19.41
N ASN A 68 5.15 -13.12 -20.19
CA ASN A 68 5.85 -12.11 -20.98
C ASN A 68 5.01 -11.76 -22.21
N ILE A 69 4.51 -10.53 -22.30
CA ILE A 69 3.68 -10.03 -23.40
C ILE A 69 4.48 -9.23 -24.44
N GLY A 70 5.81 -9.28 -24.37
CA GLY A 70 6.71 -8.57 -25.28
C GLY A 70 7.05 -7.16 -24.82
N GLU A 71 7.99 -6.52 -25.51
CA GLU A 71 8.45 -5.16 -25.21
C GLU A 71 8.94 -4.92 -23.77
N GLY A 72 9.42 -5.98 -23.09
CA GLY A 72 9.83 -5.90 -21.66
C GLY A 72 8.66 -5.76 -20.67
N LYS A 73 7.43 -5.98 -21.13
CA LYS A 73 6.23 -5.98 -20.28
C LYS A 73 5.84 -7.38 -19.88
N VAL A 74 5.41 -7.52 -18.65
CA VAL A 74 4.84 -8.76 -18.11
C VAL A 74 3.42 -8.54 -17.67
N LYS A 75 2.56 -9.53 -17.90
CA LYS A 75 1.20 -9.58 -17.40
C LYS A 75 1.17 -10.52 -16.21
N VAL A 76 0.60 -10.07 -15.11
CA VAL A 76 0.37 -10.89 -13.92
C VAL A 76 -0.82 -11.82 -14.19
N GLY A 77 -0.67 -13.09 -13.85
CA GLY A 77 -1.69 -14.11 -14.02
C GLY A 77 -2.89 -13.95 -13.09
N GLU A 78 -3.95 -14.70 -13.37
CA GLU A 78 -5.16 -14.71 -12.54
C GLU A 78 -4.97 -15.41 -11.18
N ASP A 79 -3.86 -16.14 -11.02
CA ASP A 79 -3.42 -16.81 -9.80
C ASP A 79 -2.67 -15.88 -8.83
N PHE A 80 -2.71 -14.56 -9.08
CA PHE A 80 -2.06 -13.57 -8.22
C PHE A 80 -2.68 -13.56 -6.81
N GLU A 81 -1.84 -13.78 -5.81
CA GLU A 81 -2.18 -13.70 -4.40
C GLU A 81 -1.48 -12.50 -3.75
N LEU A 82 -2.27 -11.54 -3.26
CA LEU A 82 -1.76 -10.37 -2.57
C LEU A 82 -1.31 -10.76 -1.14
N LEU A 83 -0.04 -10.55 -0.84
CA LEU A 83 0.54 -10.80 0.49
C LEU A 83 0.45 -9.58 1.40
N GLY A 84 0.60 -8.39 0.84
CA GLY A 84 0.57 -7.15 1.60
C GLY A 84 1.00 -5.93 0.81
N TRP A 85 1.15 -4.83 1.54
CA TRP A 85 1.56 -3.54 1.05
C TRP A 85 2.75 -3.07 1.85
N ASP A 86 3.83 -2.66 1.20
CA ASP A 86 5.06 -2.23 1.85
C ASP A 86 5.38 -0.77 1.54
N PHE A 87 5.93 -0.03 2.51
CA PHE A 87 6.43 1.31 2.27
C PHE A 87 7.77 1.27 1.57
N VAL A 88 7.88 2.00 0.46
CA VAL A 88 9.08 2.02 -0.38
C VAL A 88 9.47 3.45 -0.77
N SER A 89 10.74 3.66 -1.05
CA SER A 89 11.25 4.95 -1.52
C SER A 89 10.85 5.22 -2.97
N ASN A 90 10.74 4.16 -3.79
CA ASN A 90 10.38 4.26 -5.21
C ASN A 90 9.34 3.19 -5.58
N PRO A 91 8.05 3.52 -5.52
CA PRO A 91 6.99 2.57 -5.83
C PRO A 91 7.00 2.21 -7.32
N SER A 92 6.79 0.94 -7.63
CA SER A 92 6.68 0.44 -9.02
C SER A 92 5.44 1.00 -9.74
N THR A 93 4.43 1.36 -8.98
CA THR A 93 3.22 2.00 -9.48
C THR A 93 3.39 3.51 -9.52
N GLN A 94 3.22 4.12 -10.69
CA GLN A 94 3.37 5.56 -10.85
C GLN A 94 2.29 6.32 -10.06
N GLY A 95 2.73 7.23 -9.19
CA GLY A 95 1.83 8.07 -8.38
C GLY A 95 1.37 7.44 -7.06
N ALA A 96 1.82 6.23 -6.72
CA ALA A 96 1.49 5.55 -5.46
C ALA A 96 2.28 6.11 -4.25
N PHE A 97 2.11 7.40 -3.98
CA PHE A 97 2.76 8.08 -2.88
C PHE A 97 1.78 8.39 -1.75
N MET A 98 2.33 8.49 -0.55
CA MET A 98 1.58 8.73 0.67
C MET A 98 1.30 10.22 0.88
N GLU A 99 0.11 10.49 1.40
CA GLU A 99 -0.27 11.81 1.90
C GLU A 99 -0.69 11.71 3.37
N THR A 100 -0.39 12.78 4.14
CA THR A 100 -0.80 12.84 5.55
C THR A 100 -2.28 13.15 5.66
N LEU A 101 -3.01 12.38 6.46
CA LEU A 101 -4.41 12.65 6.77
C LEU A 101 -4.58 13.92 7.60
N ASN A 102 -5.39 14.82 7.07
CA ASN A 102 -6.09 15.81 7.87
C ASN A 102 -7.61 15.49 7.86
N GLU A 103 -8.38 16.11 8.74
CA GLU A 103 -9.83 15.81 8.91
C GLU A 103 -10.65 15.96 7.62
N SER A 104 -10.26 16.86 6.73
CA SER A 104 -10.94 17.07 5.45
C SER A 104 -10.70 15.95 4.46
N VAL A 105 -9.50 15.41 4.44
CA VAL A 105 -9.11 14.27 3.59
C VAL A 105 -9.71 12.98 4.11
N GLN A 106 -9.76 12.77 5.44
CA GLN A 106 -10.46 11.63 6.06
C GLN A 106 -11.91 11.50 5.59
N LYS A 107 -12.65 12.62 5.61
CA LYS A 107 -14.03 12.63 5.13
C LYS A 107 -14.14 12.22 3.66
N LYS A 108 -13.24 12.73 2.83
CA LYS A 108 -13.23 12.45 1.38
C LYS A 108 -12.94 10.97 1.11
N VAL A 109 -11.91 10.42 1.74
CA VAL A 109 -11.53 8.99 1.58
C VAL A 109 -12.65 8.06 2.03
N ARG A 110 -13.24 8.28 3.22
CA ARG A 110 -14.36 7.47 3.72
C ARG A 110 -15.61 7.53 2.84
N THR A 111 -15.83 8.65 2.14
CA THR A 111 -16.93 8.77 1.17
C THR A 111 -16.63 8.01 -0.12
N GLN A 112 -15.37 7.92 -0.53
CA GLN A 112 -14.93 7.25 -1.75
C GLN A 112 -14.85 5.73 -1.58
N ILE A 113 -14.36 5.24 -0.43
CA ILE A 113 -14.23 3.80 -0.15
C ILE A 113 -15.59 3.09 -0.10
N GLY A 114 -16.70 3.83 0.06
CA GLY A 114 -18.04 3.23 0.11
C GLY A 114 -18.21 2.20 1.24
N THR A 115 -19.41 1.61 1.34
CA THR A 115 -19.70 0.55 2.33
C THR A 115 -19.34 -0.86 1.87
N ASP A 116 -18.88 -1.02 0.64
CA ASP A 116 -18.39 -2.29 0.13
C ASP A 116 -16.94 -2.50 0.59
N VAL A 117 -16.80 -2.88 1.84
CA VAL A 117 -15.57 -3.45 2.37
C VAL A 117 -15.18 -4.59 1.45
N CYS A 118 -14.00 -4.52 0.87
CA CYS A 118 -13.41 -5.53 0.03
C CYS A 118 -13.45 -6.90 0.75
N GLY A 119 -14.60 -7.59 0.66
CA GLY A 119 -14.76 -8.96 1.07
C GLY A 119 -14.06 -9.83 0.05
N GLU A 120 -13.15 -10.68 0.53
CA GLU A 120 -12.46 -11.76 -0.19
C GLU A 120 -11.92 -11.35 -1.57
N TRP A 121 -10.60 -11.12 -1.66
CA TRP A 121 -9.83 -11.06 -2.90
C TRP A 121 -9.84 -9.74 -3.69
N CYS A 122 -9.14 -8.73 -3.17
CA CYS A 122 -8.68 -7.64 -4.03
C CYS A 122 -7.68 -8.19 -5.06
N LYS A 123 -8.16 -8.60 -6.22
CA LYS A 123 -7.31 -8.84 -7.38
C LYS A 123 -6.85 -7.49 -7.91
N THR A 124 -5.66 -7.10 -7.54
CA THR A 124 -5.12 -5.79 -7.88
C THR A 124 -4.55 -5.78 -9.29
N HIS A 125 -5.21 -5.06 -10.16
CA HIS A 125 -4.63 -4.71 -11.46
C HIS A 125 -4.30 -3.22 -11.60
N HIS A 126 -4.51 -2.36 -10.59
CA HIS A 126 -4.36 -0.92 -10.75
C HIS A 126 -3.77 -0.20 -9.53
N LEU A 127 -3.29 0.98 -9.79
CA LEU A 127 -2.62 2.02 -9.03
C LEU A 127 -3.22 2.29 -7.65
N ILE A 128 -2.37 2.31 -6.64
CA ILE A 128 -2.67 2.94 -5.37
C ILE A 128 -2.33 4.42 -5.49
N ARG A 129 -3.33 5.26 -5.42
CA ARG A 129 -3.15 6.70 -5.52
C ARG A 129 -3.01 7.41 -4.18
N GLU A 130 -3.68 6.92 -3.15
CA GLU A 130 -3.64 7.59 -1.86
C GLU A 130 -3.75 6.56 -0.74
N ILE A 131 -2.74 6.42 0.06
CA ILE A 131 -2.82 5.77 1.35
C ILE A 131 -2.44 6.79 2.41
N ILE A 132 -3.27 6.89 3.42
CA ILE A 132 -3.25 8.01 4.32
C ILE A 132 -2.97 7.55 5.75
N THR A 133 -2.02 8.21 6.41
CA THR A 133 -1.62 7.88 7.78
C THR A 133 -2.17 8.87 8.79
N GLU A 134 -2.75 8.38 9.88
CA GLU A 134 -2.90 9.18 11.11
C GLU A 134 -1.53 9.27 11.80
N LEU A 135 -1.00 10.47 11.85
CA LEU A 135 0.16 10.81 12.69
C LEU A 135 -0.37 11.37 14.01
N ASN A 136 -0.54 10.51 15.00
CA ASN A 136 -0.72 10.94 16.40
C ASN A 136 0.62 11.19 17.06
#